data_2d58b93bb37f5047c5c17ddbb9986e86
#
_entry.id   2d58b93bb37f5047c5c17ddbb9986e86
#
_cell.length_a   1.000
_cell.length_b   1.000
_cell.length_c   1.000
_cell.angle_alpha   90.00
_cell.angle_beta   90.00
_cell.angle_gamma   90.00
#
_symmetry.space_group_name_H-M   'P 1'
#
loop_
_entity.id
_entity.type
_entity.pdbx_description
1 polymer ?
#
loop_
_entity_poly.entity_id
_entity_poly.type
_entity_poly.pdbx_seq_one_letter_code
_entity_poly.pdbx_strand_id
1 'polypeptide(L)'
;EKFYDKITVHGHFYLKEEYRLAGIHLDDNSETVPNGYKGRISGTCRNIDDLRMMKKKYSYVFLGNIFNSISLPTATSCFTMNDLEAAAKEGLIDKKVYAIGGISIDRIKILHDLGFGGVVVCGDLWNKFDIHNQIDYKELISHFERIRKIVD
;
A
#
# COMPACT_ATOMS: atom_id res chain seq x y z
N GLU A 1 -13.00 10.57 15.13
CA GLU A 1 -13.17 11.55 14.04
C GLU A 1 -11.86 12.21 13.59
N LYS A 2 -10.90 12.48 14.49
CA LYS A 2 -9.63 13.22 14.20
C LYS A 2 -8.79 12.62 13.04
N PHE A 3 -8.96 11.34 12.70
CA PHE A 3 -8.15 10.64 11.69
C PHE A 3 -8.96 10.09 10.51
N TYR A 4 -10.24 10.41 10.39
CA TYR A 4 -11.11 9.89 9.33
C TYR A 4 -10.64 10.27 7.92
N ASP A 5 -10.03 11.43 7.76
CA ASP A 5 -9.40 11.91 6.55
C ASP A 5 -8.15 11.11 6.11
N LYS A 6 -7.67 10.20 6.96
CA LYS A 6 -6.51 9.31 6.70
C LYS A 6 -6.89 7.86 6.45
N ILE A 7 -8.18 7.52 6.59
CA ILE A 7 -8.68 6.16 6.47
C ILE A 7 -9.22 5.94 5.06
N THR A 8 -8.71 4.92 4.38
CA THR A 8 -9.26 4.40 3.13
C THR A 8 -9.84 3.03 3.39
N VAL A 9 -11.06 2.77 2.93
CA VAL A 9 -11.73 1.48 3.10
C VAL A 9 -11.50 0.59 1.89
N HIS A 10 -11.35 -0.70 2.18
CA HIS A 10 -11.21 -1.77 1.24
C HIS A 10 -12.42 -2.70 1.39
N GLY A 11 -13.31 -2.74 0.39
CA GLY A 11 -14.66 -3.28 0.57
C GLY A 11 -15.57 -2.35 1.41
N HIS A 12 -16.81 -2.71 1.59
CA HIS A 12 -17.80 -1.95 2.38
C HIS A 12 -17.77 -0.44 2.09
N PHE A 13 -17.75 -0.05 0.82
CA PHE A 13 -17.52 1.34 0.37
C PHE A 13 -18.53 2.35 0.94
N TYR A 14 -19.71 1.90 1.36
CA TYR A 14 -20.70 2.75 2.05
C TYR A 14 -20.16 3.41 3.32
N LEU A 15 -19.19 2.77 4.01
CA LEU A 15 -18.56 3.33 5.21
C LEU A 15 -17.82 4.64 4.94
N LYS A 16 -17.30 4.82 3.71
CA LYS A 16 -16.64 6.06 3.32
C LYS A 16 -17.60 7.25 3.41
N GLU A 17 -18.84 7.10 2.95
CA GLU A 17 -19.84 8.18 3.02
C GLU A 17 -20.37 8.34 4.45
N GLU A 18 -20.68 7.25 5.13
CA GLU A 18 -21.21 7.25 6.48
C GLU A 18 -20.28 7.94 7.48
N TYR A 19 -18.96 7.67 7.39
CA TYR A 19 -17.95 8.22 8.31
C TYR A 19 -17.10 9.33 7.70
N ARG A 20 -17.36 9.79 6.47
CA ARG A 20 -16.59 10.81 5.75
C ARG A 20 -15.09 10.47 5.67
N LEU A 21 -14.77 9.23 5.32
CA LEU A 21 -13.40 8.73 5.23
C LEU A 21 -12.69 9.30 4.00
N ALA A 22 -11.37 9.10 3.93
CA ALA A 22 -10.51 9.65 2.88
C ALA A 22 -10.83 9.12 1.48
N GLY A 23 -11.14 7.82 1.35
CA GLY A 23 -11.33 7.20 0.05
C GLY A 23 -11.67 5.73 0.09
N ILE A 24 -11.67 5.12 -1.08
CA ILE A 24 -11.85 3.69 -1.30
C ILE A 24 -10.64 3.10 -2.02
N HIS A 25 -10.38 1.83 -1.76
CA HIS A 25 -9.37 1.04 -2.45
C HIS A 25 -10.02 -0.12 -3.20
N LEU A 26 -9.67 -0.30 -4.47
CA LEU A 26 -10.14 -1.38 -5.32
C LEU A 26 -9.04 -2.43 -5.46
N ASP A 27 -9.29 -3.66 -5.05
CA ASP A 27 -8.28 -4.72 -5.03
C ASP A 27 -8.12 -5.40 -6.39
N ASP A 28 -9.21 -5.48 -7.14
CA ASP A 28 -9.20 -6.06 -8.48
C ASP A 28 -10.10 -5.29 -9.47
N ASN A 29 -9.99 -5.67 -10.75
CA ASN A 29 -10.74 -5.04 -11.83
C ASN A 29 -12.26 -5.37 -11.83
N SER A 30 -12.71 -6.29 -10.99
CA SER A 30 -14.13 -6.66 -10.85
C SER A 30 -14.87 -5.71 -9.93
N GLU A 31 -14.17 -5.03 -9.03
CA GLU A 31 -14.77 -4.04 -8.15
C GLU A 31 -15.13 -2.77 -8.90
N THR A 32 -16.37 -2.34 -8.74
CA THR A 32 -16.89 -1.14 -9.37
C THR A 32 -17.00 0.02 -8.39
N VAL A 33 -16.61 1.19 -8.86
CA VAL A 33 -16.81 2.43 -8.09
C VAL A 33 -18.31 2.69 -7.93
N PRO A 34 -18.82 2.95 -6.72
CA PRO A 34 -20.23 3.28 -6.53
C PRO A 34 -20.68 4.48 -7.37
N ASN A 35 -21.89 4.42 -7.92
CA ASN A 35 -22.45 5.50 -8.72
C ASN A 35 -22.44 6.83 -7.95
N GLY A 36 -21.96 7.90 -8.59
CA GLY A 36 -21.90 9.22 -7.97
C GLY A 36 -20.81 9.40 -6.91
N TYR A 37 -19.90 8.41 -6.76
CA TYR A 37 -18.82 8.49 -5.79
C TYR A 37 -17.94 9.73 -6.00
N LYS A 38 -17.69 10.44 -4.90
CA LYS A 38 -16.75 11.58 -4.85
C LYS A 38 -15.71 11.33 -3.76
N GLY A 39 -14.45 11.31 -4.14
CA GLY A 39 -13.35 11.07 -3.19
C GLY A 39 -12.15 10.44 -3.85
N ARG A 40 -11.14 10.13 -3.05
CA ARG A 40 -9.94 9.46 -3.52
C ARG A 40 -10.24 7.99 -3.83
N ILE A 41 -9.75 7.53 -4.97
CA ILE A 41 -9.81 6.13 -5.36
C ILE A 41 -8.39 5.65 -5.57
N SER A 42 -8.06 4.52 -5.02
CA SER A 42 -6.81 3.81 -5.27
C SER A 42 -7.06 2.38 -5.73
N GLY A 43 -6.06 1.74 -6.28
CA GLY A 43 -6.16 0.34 -6.72
C GLY A 43 -4.83 -0.37 -6.66
N THR A 44 -4.86 -1.71 -6.65
CA THR A 44 -3.66 -2.56 -6.68
C THR A 44 -3.35 -2.98 -8.11
N CYS A 45 -2.10 -2.79 -8.54
CA CYS A 45 -1.54 -3.22 -9.81
C CYS A 45 -0.53 -4.34 -9.58
N ARG A 46 -0.62 -5.43 -10.35
CA ARG A 46 0.24 -6.61 -10.20
C ARG A 46 1.19 -6.84 -11.37
N ASN A 47 1.21 -5.93 -12.35
CA ASN A 47 2.14 -5.94 -13.48
C ASN A 47 2.47 -4.51 -13.92
N ILE A 48 3.59 -4.35 -14.63
CA ILE A 48 4.07 -3.03 -15.07
C ILE A 48 3.24 -2.47 -16.22
N ASP A 49 2.72 -3.33 -17.09
CA ASP A 49 2.01 -2.89 -18.31
C ASP A 49 0.74 -2.10 -17.96
N ASP A 50 0.00 -2.55 -16.96
CA ASP A 50 -1.22 -1.89 -16.51
C ASP A 50 -0.96 -0.62 -15.69
N LEU A 51 0.22 -0.45 -15.13
CA LEU A 51 0.53 0.64 -14.20
C LEU A 51 0.28 2.02 -14.82
N ARG A 52 0.65 2.20 -16.08
CA ARG A 52 0.46 3.48 -16.82
C ARG A 52 -1.03 3.87 -16.93
N MET A 53 -1.90 2.90 -17.17
CA MET A 53 -3.35 3.14 -17.26
C MET A 53 -3.95 3.39 -15.86
N MET A 54 -3.55 2.59 -14.87
CA MET A 54 -4.05 2.72 -13.51
C MET A 54 -3.66 4.05 -12.86
N LYS A 55 -2.46 4.57 -13.13
CA LYS A 55 -2.02 5.92 -12.69
C LYS A 55 -2.88 7.05 -13.25
N LYS A 56 -3.50 6.88 -14.42
CA LYS A 56 -4.43 7.87 -14.99
C LYS A 56 -5.82 7.77 -14.36
N LYS A 57 -6.24 6.57 -14.00
CA LYS A 57 -7.58 6.27 -13.47
C LYS A 57 -7.69 6.57 -11.97
N TYR A 58 -6.61 6.33 -11.20
CA TYR A 58 -6.63 6.37 -9.74
C TYR A 58 -5.82 7.55 -9.19
N SER A 59 -6.15 7.96 -7.97
CA SER A 59 -5.42 9.01 -7.24
C SER A 59 -4.00 8.56 -6.91
N TYR A 60 -3.85 7.28 -6.56
CA TYR A 60 -2.59 6.57 -6.35
C TYR A 60 -2.79 5.07 -6.58
N VAL A 61 -1.70 4.34 -6.78
CA VAL A 61 -1.71 2.91 -7.11
C VAL A 61 -0.76 2.17 -6.18
N PHE A 62 -1.20 1.03 -5.66
CA PHE A 62 -0.31 0.06 -5.03
C PHE A 62 0.27 -0.85 -6.11
N LEU A 63 1.58 -0.96 -6.19
CA LEU A 63 2.28 -1.90 -7.06
C LEU A 63 2.79 -3.06 -6.21
N GLY A 64 2.43 -4.27 -6.54
CA GLY A 64 2.86 -5.45 -5.77
C GLY A 64 2.24 -6.77 -6.25
N ASN A 65 2.75 -7.87 -5.70
CA ASN A 65 3.69 -7.95 -4.57
C ASN A 65 5.14 -7.64 -5.00
N ILE A 66 5.78 -6.68 -4.36
CA ILE A 66 7.18 -6.33 -4.68
C ILE A 66 8.13 -7.45 -4.20
N PHE A 67 7.92 -7.93 -2.97
CA PHE A 67 8.66 -9.05 -2.38
C PHE A 67 7.70 -10.17 -1.98
N ASN A 68 8.25 -11.32 -1.65
CA ASN A 68 7.45 -12.40 -1.06
C ASN A 68 6.76 -11.93 0.23
N SER A 69 5.49 -12.25 0.37
CA SER A 69 4.70 -11.81 1.52
C SER A 69 5.25 -12.33 2.85
N ILE A 70 5.22 -11.47 3.86
CA ILE A 70 5.60 -11.82 5.24
C ILE A 70 4.43 -12.52 5.96
N SER A 71 3.19 -12.10 5.67
CA SER A 71 1.99 -12.60 6.36
C SER A 71 1.30 -13.75 5.65
N LEU A 72 1.52 -13.92 4.34
CA LEU A 72 0.90 -14.96 3.52
C LEU A 72 1.97 -15.69 2.70
N PRO A 73 2.49 -16.84 3.15
CA PRO A 73 3.61 -17.55 2.51
C PRO A 73 3.38 -17.94 1.04
N THR A 74 2.13 -18.09 0.61
CA THR A 74 1.76 -18.42 -0.77
C THR A 74 1.82 -17.22 -1.73
N ALA A 75 1.86 -16.00 -1.21
CA ALA A 75 1.92 -14.78 -2.02
C ALA A 75 3.37 -14.40 -2.31
N THR A 76 3.83 -14.77 -3.52
CA THR A 76 5.19 -14.51 -3.99
C THR A 76 5.32 -13.16 -4.68
N SER A 77 6.57 -12.70 -4.87
CA SER A 77 6.89 -11.51 -5.67
C SER A 77 6.38 -11.64 -7.11
N CYS A 78 5.87 -10.56 -7.65
CA CYS A 78 5.45 -10.45 -9.05
C CYS A 78 6.54 -9.84 -9.95
N PHE A 79 7.63 -9.33 -9.38
CA PHE A 79 8.64 -8.52 -10.08
C PHE A 79 10.05 -8.96 -9.73
N THR A 80 10.96 -8.83 -10.70
CA THR A 80 12.41 -8.83 -10.43
C THR A 80 12.88 -7.40 -10.13
N MET A 81 14.06 -7.26 -9.52
CA MET A 81 14.66 -5.93 -9.32
C MET A 81 14.93 -5.22 -10.64
N ASN A 82 15.32 -5.96 -11.69
CA ASN A 82 15.56 -5.40 -13.02
C ASN A 82 14.27 -4.80 -13.62
N ASP A 83 13.12 -5.46 -13.41
CA ASP A 83 11.80 -4.93 -13.88
C ASP A 83 11.49 -3.61 -13.18
N LEU A 84 11.72 -3.53 -11.87
CA LEU A 84 11.47 -2.32 -11.09
C LEU A 84 12.41 -1.18 -11.47
N GLU A 85 13.70 -1.47 -11.67
CA GLU A 85 14.68 -0.49 -12.14
C GLU A 85 14.36 0.04 -13.54
N ALA A 86 13.92 -0.83 -14.46
CA ALA A 86 13.48 -0.43 -15.78
C ALA A 86 12.25 0.49 -15.71
N ALA A 87 11.24 0.10 -14.92
CA ALA A 87 10.04 0.90 -14.71
C ALA A 87 10.33 2.26 -14.05
N ALA A 88 11.29 2.31 -13.13
CA ALA A 88 11.75 3.55 -12.51
C ALA A 88 12.45 4.47 -13.52
N LYS A 89 13.35 3.94 -14.36
CA LYS A 89 14.02 4.69 -15.44
C LYS A 89 13.03 5.24 -16.45
N GLU A 90 11.95 4.53 -16.75
CA GLU A 90 10.88 4.99 -17.64
C GLU A 90 9.94 6.01 -16.98
N GLY A 91 10.14 6.34 -15.69
CA GLY A 91 9.28 7.26 -14.94
C GLY A 91 7.88 6.68 -14.64
N LEU A 92 7.73 5.36 -14.72
CA LEU A 92 6.48 4.69 -14.35
C LEU A 92 6.30 4.64 -12.84
N ILE A 93 7.38 4.41 -12.09
CA ILE A 93 7.42 4.51 -10.63
C ILE A 93 7.64 5.98 -10.26
N ASP A 94 6.72 6.56 -9.50
CA ASP A 94 6.74 7.95 -9.05
C ASP A 94 5.96 8.13 -7.75
N LYS A 95 5.73 9.37 -7.35
CA LYS A 95 5.01 9.76 -6.12
C LYS A 95 3.57 9.23 -6.01
N LYS A 96 2.97 8.75 -7.09
CA LYS A 96 1.65 8.12 -7.09
C LYS A 96 1.69 6.60 -6.92
N VAL A 97 2.86 5.99 -6.94
CA VAL A 97 3.03 4.54 -6.87
C VAL A 97 3.60 4.15 -5.52
N TYR A 98 2.87 3.31 -4.80
CA TYR A 98 3.24 2.81 -3.48
C TYR A 98 3.59 1.34 -3.56
N ALA A 99 4.71 0.94 -2.96
CA ALA A 99 5.13 -0.46 -2.93
C ALA A 99 4.33 -1.26 -1.91
N ILE A 100 3.77 -2.42 -2.30
CA ILE A 100 3.06 -3.35 -1.42
C ILE A 100 3.60 -4.78 -1.57
N GLY A 101 3.52 -5.57 -0.50
CA GLY A 101 3.90 -6.97 -0.47
C GLY A 101 5.33 -7.21 0.01
N GLY A 102 5.45 -7.89 1.14
CA GLY A 102 6.72 -8.25 1.76
C GLY A 102 7.59 -7.06 2.21
N ILE A 103 6.97 -5.91 2.48
CA ILE A 103 7.69 -4.72 2.91
C ILE A 103 8.11 -4.87 4.37
N SER A 104 9.41 -4.73 4.62
CA SER A 104 10.05 -4.70 5.93
C SER A 104 10.97 -3.48 6.03
N ILE A 105 11.34 -3.12 7.25
CA ILE A 105 12.08 -1.90 7.53
C ILE A 105 13.41 -1.79 6.75
N ASP A 106 14.10 -2.90 6.54
CA ASP A 106 15.36 -2.99 5.80
C ASP A 106 15.22 -2.78 4.29
N ARG A 107 14.00 -2.92 3.75
CA ARG A 107 13.69 -2.79 2.32
C ARG A 107 13.19 -1.40 1.91
N ILE A 108 12.85 -0.55 2.86
CA ILE A 108 12.26 0.78 2.58
C ILE A 108 13.23 1.65 1.78
N LYS A 109 14.52 1.63 2.15
CA LYS A 109 15.52 2.45 1.48
C LYS A 109 15.63 2.17 -0.03
N ILE A 110 15.68 0.91 -0.44
CA ILE A 110 15.76 0.56 -1.87
C ILE A 110 14.52 0.99 -2.64
N LEU A 111 13.34 0.94 -2.01
CA LEU A 111 12.08 1.40 -2.63
C LEU A 111 12.05 2.92 -2.78
N HIS A 112 12.57 3.65 -1.79
CA HIS A 112 12.75 5.09 -1.89
C HIS A 112 13.70 5.45 -3.05
N ASP A 113 14.84 4.76 -3.15
CA ASP A 113 15.84 5.00 -4.20
C ASP A 113 15.29 4.69 -5.61
N LEU A 114 14.34 3.77 -5.74
CA LEU A 114 13.59 3.49 -6.97
C LEU A 114 12.53 4.56 -7.31
N GLY A 115 12.24 5.50 -6.41
CA GLY A 115 11.30 6.60 -6.64
C GLY A 115 9.85 6.31 -6.27
N PHE A 116 9.57 5.25 -5.50
CA PHE A 116 8.23 5.01 -4.95
C PHE A 116 7.78 6.19 -4.08
N GLY A 117 6.51 6.56 -4.17
CA GLY A 117 5.90 7.61 -3.37
C GLY A 117 5.64 7.22 -1.91
N GLY A 118 5.77 5.93 -1.59
CA GLY A 118 5.62 5.39 -0.25
C GLY A 118 5.55 3.86 -0.23
N VAL A 119 5.32 3.32 0.95
CA VAL A 119 5.25 1.88 1.20
C VAL A 119 3.97 1.50 1.96
N VAL A 120 3.47 0.29 1.71
CA VAL A 120 2.34 -0.31 2.41
C VAL A 120 2.85 -1.45 3.27
N VAL A 121 2.86 -1.25 4.57
CA VAL A 121 3.37 -2.22 5.56
C VAL A 121 2.20 -2.94 6.21
N CYS A 122 2.24 -4.26 6.24
CA CYS A 122 1.23 -5.10 6.89
C CYS A 122 1.92 -6.12 7.81
N GLY A 123 2.44 -7.21 7.27
CA GLY A 123 3.00 -8.30 8.09
C GLY A 123 4.15 -7.88 8.99
N ASP A 124 5.06 -7.02 8.54
CA ASP A 124 6.19 -6.55 9.35
C ASP A 124 5.74 -5.75 10.59
N LEU A 125 4.56 -5.13 10.52
CA LEU A 125 3.98 -4.40 11.65
C LEU A 125 3.09 -5.30 12.51
N TRP A 126 2.09 -5.96 11.90
CA TRP A 126 1.07 -6.66 12.65
C TRP A 126 1.52 -8.00 13.22
N ASN A 127 2.51 -8.68 12.63
CA ASN A 127 3.08 -9.91 13.19
C ASN A 127 3.84 -9.67 14.51
N LYS A 128 4.10 -8.42 14.87
CA LYS A 128 4.69 -8.04 16.16
C LYS A 128 3.65 -7.79 17.25
N PHE A 129 2.38 -7.98 16.95
CA PHE A 129 1.28 -7.74 17.87
C PHE A 129 0.38 -8.97 17.99
N ASP A 130 0.29 -9.54 19.18
CA ASP A 130 -0.65 -10.60 19.51
C ASP A 130 -1.73 -10.07 20.46
N ILE A 131 -2.92 -9.85 19.91
CA ILE A 131 -4.07 -9.32 20.66
C ILE A 131 -4.50 -10.22 21.82
N HIS A 132 -4.14 -11.51 21.81
CA HIS A 132 -4.53 -12.47 22.85
C HIS A 132 -3.52 -12.53 23.98
N ASN A 133 -2.24 -12.19 23.73
CA ASN A 133 -1.14 -12.34 24.68
C ASN A 133 -0.49 -11.02 25.08
N GLN A 134 -0.74 -9.92 24.34
CA GLN A 134 -0.09 -8.64 24.59
C GLN A 134 -1.10 -7.55 24.92
N ILE A 135 -1.04 -7.08 26.17
CA ILE A 135 -1.77 -5.90 26.63
C ILE A 135 -0.98 -4.61 26.33
N ASP A 136 0.33 -4.74 26.03
CA ASP A 136 1.23 -3.60 25.85
C ASP A 136 1.55 -3.38 24.35
N TYR A 137 1.06 -2.27 23.82
CA TYR A 137 1.29 -1.83 22.44
C TYR A 137 2.65 -1.14 22.22
N LYS A 138 3.51 -1.06 23.22
CA LYS A 138 4.76 -0.28 23.14
C LYS A 138 5.69 -0.79 22.05
N GLU A 139 5.82 -2.11 21.89
CA GLU A 139 6.67 -2.69 20.86
C GLU A 139 6.14 -2.37 19.45
N LEU A 140 4.82 -2.51 19.23
CA LEU A 140 4.16 -2.15 17.99
C LEU A 140 4.37 -0.67 17.65
N ILE A 141 4.13 0.22 18.62
CA ILE A 141 4.30 1.67 18.43
C ILE A 141 5.77 2.00 18.14
N SER A 142 6.70 1.45 18.93
CA SER A 142 8.15 1.67 18.73
C SER A 142 8.62 1.19 17.35
N HIS A 143 8.10 0.04 16.86
CA HIS A 143 8.43 -0.43 15.51
C HIS A 143 7.85 0.48 14.44
N PHE A 144 6.60 0.91 14.58
CA PHE A 144 5.99 1.87 13.67
C PHE A 144 6.76 3.20 13.61
N GLU A 145 7.19 3.72 14.77
CA GLU A 145 8.01 4.94 14.81
C GLU A 145 9.37 4.79 14.13
N ARG A 146 9.98 3.60 14.19
CA ARG A 146 11.22 3.31 13.43
C ARG A 146 10.98 3.29 11.93
N ILE A 147 9.89 2.65 11.48
CA ILE A 147 9.49 2.66 10.06
C ILE A 147 9.28 4.10 9.60
N ARG A 148 8.52 4.88 10.36
CA ARG A 148 8.20 6.26 10.02
C ARG A 148 9.45 7.13 9.86
N LYS A 149 10.44 7.01 10.74
CA LYS A 149 11.72 7.77 10.65
C LYS A 149 12.55 7.46 9.41
N ILE A 150 12.31 6.34 8.75
CA ILE A 150 13.03 5.98 7.51
C ILE A 150 12.28 6.51 6.29
N VAL A 151 10.96 6.65 6.39
CA VAL A 151 10.09 7.12 5.30
C VAL A 151 10.04 8.66 5.24
N ASP A 152 10.11 9.35 6.39
CA ASP A 152 10.15 10.81 6.52
C ASP A 152 11.53 11.37 6.12
#